data_90c07d2c63ed7dd2cba9e77138ac829d
#
_entry.id   90c07d2c63ed7dd2cba9e77138ac829d
#
_cell.length_a   1.000
_cell.length_b   1.000
_cell.length_c   1.000
_cell.angle_alpha   90.00
_cell.angle_beta   90.00
_cell.angle_gamma   90.00
#
_symmetry.space_group_name_H-M   'P 1'
#
loop_
_entity.id
_entity.type
_entity.pdbx_description
1 polymer ?
#
loop_
_entity_poly.entity_id
_entity_poly.type
_entity_poly.pdbx_seq_one_letter_code
_entity_poly.pdbx_strand_id
1 'polypeptide(L)'
;MKKVLGLFLMLVFAVGFTSCERVAPNYYGVLMENYGKSGKDDYSKQQGRVSTMSPGTELFQVPAWEQRGKFTDDEGEDRVLQVKAADNTAFTSKPLYSYKVIESRVVDVVFQNSRLGSGDDFMTALQDNVLEPRIYDIIKEASRSYTTEQLMANGGSLKFEQYVQDIVTKEFEKSGLQLVSFSLNLDFSSKVKAKIDSRNEVNTNISVLDQQIAEQRKRNELEVLRTEQNKIRSAGITPQILQEQAIRKWNGHLPTTYAGGGLPFVKAVN
;
A
#
# COMPACT_ATOMS: atom_id res chain seq x y z
N MET A 1 63.55 12.55 44.25
CA MET A 1 63.30 12.86 42.81
C MET A 1 63.25 11.65 41.88
N LYS A 2 64.21 10.69 41.96
CA LYS A 2 64.19 9.50 41.07
C LYS A 2 62.97 8.62 41.24
N LYS A 3 62.38 8.48 42.45
CA LYS A 3 61.19 7.69 42.72
C LYS A 3 59.88 8.34 42.12
N VAL A 4 59.83 9.69 42.19
CA VAL A 4 58.71 10.47 41.62
C VAL A 4 58.74 10.45 40.09
N LEU A 5 59.95 10.51 39.51
CA LEU A 5 60.15 10.42 38.08
C LEU A 5 59.73 9.02 37.51
N GLY A 6 60.05 7.95 38.28
CA GLY A 6 59.62 6.57 37.91
C GLY A 6 58.13 6.37 38.01
N LEU A 7 57.47 6.97 39.02
CA LEU A 7 56.03 6.91 39.16
C LEU A 7 55.31 7.66 38.02
N PHE A 8 55.86 8.82 37.63
CA PHE A 8 55.35 9.63 36.52
C PHE A 8 55.49 8.91 35.15
N LEU A 9 56.65 8.25 34.97
CA LEU A 9 56.90 7.45 33.76
C LEU A 9 55.97 6.23 33.68
N MET A 10 55.68 5.59 34.83
CA MET A 10 54.74 4.46 34.91
C MET A 10 53.28 4.90 34.63
N LEU A 11 52.91 6.09 35.11
CA LEU A 11 51.58 6.66 34.87
C LEU A 11 51.37 7.02 33.38
N VAL A 12 52.40 7.58 32.73
CA VAL A 12 52.39 7.90 31.29
C VAL A 12 52.31 6.62 30.44
N PHE A 13 52.97 5.56 30.87
CA PHE A 13 52.91 4.26 30.19
C PHE A 13 51.55 3.57 30.34
N ALA A 14 50.92 3.70 31.51
CA ALA A 14 49.57 3.10 31.75
C ALA A 14 48.47 3.81 30.93
N VAL A 15 48.56 5.11 30.68
CA VAL A 15 47.61 5.86 29.85
C VAL A 15 47.78 5.54 28.36
N GLY A 16 48.99 5.16 27.91
CA GLY A 16 49.27 4.84 26.50
C GLY A 16 48.66 3.52 25.98
N PHE A 17 48.24 2.62 26.90
CA PHE A 17 47.71 1.32 26.48
C PHE A 17 46.18 1.26 26.24
N THR A 18 45.45 2.34 26.52
CA THR A 18 43.98 2.36 26.44
C THR A 18 43.42 2.90 25.11
N SER A 19 44.28 3.26 24.17
CA SER A 19 43.88 4.00 22.95
C SER A 19 43.70 3.11 21.71
N CYS A 20 43.49 1.80 21.89
CA CYS A 20 43.09 0.90 20.79
C CYS A 20 41.65 0.50 21.00
N GLU A 21 40.82 0.94 20.12
CA GLU A 21 39.41 0.51 20.04
C GLU A 21 39.26 -0.72 19.13
N ARG A 22 38.26 -1.51 19.40
CA ARG A 22 37.95 -2.68 18.58
C ARG A 22 36.53 -2.54 18.02
N VAL A 23 36.40 -2.73 16.71
CA VAL A 23 35.08 -2.87 16.10
C VAL A 23 34.41 -4.10 16.69
N ALA A 24 33.23 -3.90 17.28
CA ALA A 24 32.44 -4.99 17.87
C ALA A 24 31.98 -5.98 16.79
N PRO A 25 31.78 -7.25 17.15
CA PRO A 25 31.17 -8.22 16.25
C PRO A 25 29.80 -7.71 15.75
N ASN A 26 29.51 -7.93 14.47
CA ASN A 26 28.29 -7.46 13.81
C ASN A 26 28.14 -5.92 13.70
N TYR A 27 29.23 -5.17 13.86
CA TYR A 27 29.26 -3.75 13.54
C TYR A 27 30.17 -3.48 12.34
N TYR A 28 29.85 -2.47 11.59
CA TYR A 28 30.76 -1.84 10.64
C TYR A 28 31.54 -0.73 11.35
N GLY A 29 32.86 -0.80 11.32
CA GLY A 29 33.71 0.27 11.82
C GLY A 29 33.99 1.28 10.72
N VAL A 30 33.88 2.56 11.03
CA VAL A 30 34.33 3.66 10.18
C VAL A 30 35.25 4.56 11.00
N LEU A 31 36.48 4.65 10.57
CA LEU A 31 37.48 5.51 11.22
C LEU A 31 37.48 6.87 10.55
N MET A 32 37.30 7.92 11.33
CA MET A 32 37.54 9.28 10.91
C MET A 32 38.95 9.69 11.38
N GLU A 33 39.72 10.30 10.51
CA GLU A 33 41.04 10.87 10.79
C GLU A 33 41.04 12.40 10.59
N ASN A 34 42.06 13.11 11.11
CA ASN A 34 42.25 14.55 10.89
C ASN A 34 41.02 15.42 11.22
N TYR A 35 40.16 15.01 12.14
CA TYR A 35 38.90 15.74 12.43
C TYR A 35 37.98 15.87 11.19
N GLY A 36 38.15 15.01 10.18
CA GLY A 36 37.36 15.08 8.96
C GLY A 36 37.59 16.30 8.07
N LYS A 37 38.77 16.95 8.19
CA LYS A 37 39.09 18.23 7.49
C LYS A 37 39.11 18.09 5.97
N SER A 38 39.51 16.94 5.44
CA SER A 38 39.51 16.65 4.00
C SER A 38 38.15 16.09 3.50
N GLY A 39 37.13 16.16 4.34
CA GLY A 39 35.81 15.64 4.01
C GLY A 39 35.76 14.10 4.04
N LYS A 40 35.13 13.50 3.06
CA LYS A 40 34.93 12.05 3.00
C LYS A 40 36.25 11.26 2.92
N ASP A 41 37.31 11.83 2.38
CA ASP A 41 38.62 11.17 2.21
C ASP A 41 39.28 10.85 3.57
N ASP A 42 38.89 11.55 4.64
CA ASP A 42 39.33 11.26 6.01
C ASP A 42 38.56 10.11 6.68
N TYR A 43 37.55 9.52 5.98
CA TYR A 43 36.75 8.42 6.51
C TYR A 43 37.08 7.11 5.80
N SER A 44 37.40 6.08 6.57
CA SER A 44 37.76 4.77 6.03
C SER A 44 37.06 3.65 6.78
N LYS A 45 36.62 2.61 6.05
CA LYS A 45 36.05 1.40 6.65
C LYS A 45 37.14 0.58 7.30
N GLN A 46 36.93 0.20 8.56
CA GLN A 46 37.88 -0.57 9.37
C GLN A 46 37.24 -1.84 9.94
N GLN A 47 38.07 -2.82 10.22
CA GLN A 47 37.68 -4.07 10.88
C GLN A 47 38.71 -4.45 11.94
N GLY A 48 38.27 -5.08 13.01
CA GLY A 48 39.15 -5.57 14.05
C GLY A 48 39.62 -4.47 15.01
N ARG A 49 40.92 -4.44 15.31
CA ARG A 49 41.50 -3.43 16.20
C ARG A 49 41.94 -2.22 15.41
N VAL A 50 41.59 -1.04 15.91
CA VAL A 50 41.88 0.25 15.29
C VAL A 50 42.58 1.12 16.32
N SER A 51 43.64 1.81 15.91
CA SER A 51 44.34 2.77 16.77
C SER A 51 43.65 4.13 16.66
N THR A 52 43.20 4.65 17.79
CA THR A 52 42.60 5.98 17.93
C THR A 52 43.53 6.96 18.66
N MET A 53 44.86 6.69 18.64
CA MET A 53 45.85 7.49 19.34
C MET A 53 46.13 8.86 18.71
N SER A 54 45.89 8.99 17.40
CA SER A 54 46.15 10.26 16.70
C SER A 54 45.09 11.31 17.06
N PRO A 55 45.51 12.57 17.31
CA PRO A 55 44.54 13.64 17.55
C PRO A 55 43.56 13.78 16.38
N GLY A 56 42.27 13.84 16.69
CA GLY A 56 41.21 13.96 15.68
C GLY A 56 40.84 12.66 14.98
N THR A 57 41.20 11.53 15.59
CA THR A 57 40.81 10.19 15.15
C THR A 57 39.64 9.70 16.01
N GLU A 58 38.59 9.25 15.39
CA GLU A 58 37.38 8.74 16.04
C GLU A 58 36.86 7.50 15.31
N LEU A 59 36.46 6.47 16.06
CA LEU A 59 35.91 5.25 15.52
C LEU A 59 34.37 5.27 15.66
N PHE A 60 33.67 5.33 14.54
CA PHE A 60 32.22 5.15 14.49
C PHE A 60 31.90 3.68 14.28
N GLN A 61 30.97 3.18 15.06
CA GLN A 61 30.48 1.81 14.94
C GLN A 61 29.01 1.83 14.53
N VAL A 62 28.67 1.16 13.44
CA VAL A 62 27.31 1.13 12.89
C VAL A 62 26.83 -0.31 12.88
N PRO A 63 25.69 -0.62 13.47
CA PRO A 63 25.11 -1.97 13.47
C PRO A 63 24.95 -2.52 12.05
N ALA A 64 25.39 -3.78 11.84
CA ALA A 64 25.28 -4.46 10.56
C ALA A 64 23.94 -5.23 10.38
N TRP A 65 23.20 -5.40 11.47
CA TRP A 65 21.92 -6.11 11.46
C TRP A 65 20.75 -5.20 11.11
N GLU A 66 19.62 -5.83 10.81
CA GLU A 66 18.37 -5.14 10.52
C GLU A 66 17.87 -4.34 11.72
N GLN A 67 17.62 -3.05 11.49
CA GLN A 67 17.03 -2.14 12.44
C GLN A 67 15.53 -2.02 12.16
N ARG A 68 14.72 -1.85 13.21
CA ARG A 68 13.28 -1.66 13.10
C ARG A 68 12.92 -0.28 13.60
N GLY A 69 12.26 0.48 12.74
CA GLY A 69 11.70 1.76 13.07
C GLY A 69 10.18 1.68 13.21
N LYS A 70 9.70 2.35 14.22
CA LYS A 70 8.28 2.63 14.42
C LYS A 70 8.16 4.07 14.85
N PHE A 71 7.09 4.72 14.47
CA PHE A 71 6.83 6.07 14.94
C PHE A 71 6.45 6.01 16.41
N THR A 72 7.32 6.52 17.27
CA THR A 72 7.14 6.64 18.72
C THR A 72 7.41 8.07 19.11
N ASP A 73 6.82 8.53 20.19
CA ASP A 73 7.22 9.80 20.83
C ASP A 73 8.32 9.57 21.87
N ASP A 74 8.80 10.67 22.49
CA ASP A 74 9.86 10.65 23.50
C ASP A 74 9.47 9.85 24.75
N GLU A 75 8.18 9.58 24.97
CA GLU A 75 7.66 8.79 26.07
C GLU A 75 7.55 7.29 25.70
N GLY A 76 7.90 6.92 24.46
CA GLY A 76 7.85 5.56 23.96
C GLY A 76 6.47 5.12 23.50
N GLU A 77 5.50 6.03 23.43
CA GLU A 77 4.19 5.75 22.87
C GLU A 77 4.21 5.81 21.34
N ASP A 78 3.39 4.99 20.71
CA ASP A 78 3.26 4.99 19.24
C ASP A 78 2.74 6.34 18.75
N ARG A 79 3.55 7.03 17.96
CA ARG A 79 3.18 8.27 17.30
C ARG A 79 2.27 7.99 16.11
N VAL A 80 1.11 8.61 16.10
CA VAL A 80 0.16 8.51 14.99
C VAL A 80 0.36 9.68 14.05
N LEU A 81 0.71 9.40 12.81
CA LEU A 81 0.84 10.44 11.78
C LEU A 81 -0.54 10.90 11.32
N GLN A 82 -0.83 12.19 11.46
CA GLN A 82 -2.04 12.80 10.92
C GLN A 82 -1.74 13.42 9.56
N VAL A 83 -2.38 12.92 8.54
CA VAL A 83 -2.24 13.38 7.15
C VAL A 83 -3.60 13.63 6.51
N LYS A 84 -3.61 14.30 5.37
CA LYS A 84 -4.85 14.64 4.66
C LYS A 84 -4.79 14.08 3.25
N ALA A 85 -5.85 13.44 2.83
CA ALA A 85 -6.07 13.01 1.45
C ALA A 85 -6.31 14.21 0.51
N ALA A 86 -6.36 13.95 -0.79
CA ALA A 86 -6.59 14.97 -1.83
C ALA A 86 -7.91 15.73 -1.64
N ASP A 87 -8.93 15.10 -1.09
CA ASP A 87 -10.24 15.69 -0.75
C ASP A 87 -10.26 16.39 0.62
N ASN A 88 -9.08 16.68 1.19
CA ASN A 88 -8.87 17.32 2.48
C ASN A 88 -9.41 16.53 3.69
N THR A 89 -9.77 15.26 3.53
CA THR A 89 -10.20 14.40 4.61
C THR A 89 -8.98 13.95 5.40
N ALA A 90 -9.01 14.14 6.73
CA ALA A 90 -7.94 13.71 7.62
C ALA A 90 -8.04 12.20 7.88
N PHE A 91 -6.90 11.54 7.88
CA PHE A 91 -6.74 10.16 8.34
C PHE A 91 -5.45 10.03 9.13
N THR A 92 -5.33 8.94 9.85
CA THR A 92 -4.16 8.63 10.65
C THR A 92 -3.43 7.42 10.08
N SER A 93 -2.12 7.40 10.25
CA SER A 93 -1.29 6.28 9.84
C SER A 93 -0.21 5.98 10.86
N LYS A 94 0.13 4.70 11.01
CA LYS A 94 1.24 4.21 11.81
C LYS A 94 2.16 3.39 10.91
N PRO A 95 3.16 4.00 10.28
CA PRO A 95 4.12 3.27 9.48
C PRO A 95 5.04 2.43 10.35
N LEU A 96 5.29 1.20 9.91
CA LEU A 96 6.28 0.28 10.44
C LEU A 96 7.27 -0.01 9.33
N TYR A 97 8.55 0.05 9.64
CA TYR A 97 9.59 -0.20 8.65
C TYR A 97 10.79 -0.90 9.26
N SER A 98 11.51 -1.64 8.45
CA SER A 98 12.81 -2.17 8.82
C SER A 98 13.84 -1.89 7.73
N TYR A 99 15.06 -1.66 8.15
CA TYR A 99 16.13 -1.28 7.27
C TYR A 99 17.49 -1.76 7.79
N LYS A 100 18.47 -1.75 6.91
CA LYS A 100 19.87 -2.03 7.26
C LYS A 100 20.79 -1.12 6.46
N VAL A 101 21.98 -0.92 6.99
CA VAL A 101 23.03 -0.14 6.31
C VAL A 101 23.61 -1.00 5.17
N ILE A 102 23.76 -0.41 3.99
CA ILE A 102 24.46 -1.06 2.87
C ILE A 102 25.95 -1.01 3.16
N GLU A 103 26.56 -2.17 3.27
CA GLU A 103 27.98 -2.32 3.66
C GLU A 103 28.94 -1.46 2.83
N SER A 104 28.77 -1.40 1.52
CA SER A 104 29.62 -0.60 0.63
C SER A 104 29.42 0.91 0.80
N ARG A 105 28.35 1.34 1.45
CA ARG A 105 28.00 2.76 1.65
C ARG A 105 28.06 3.21 3.09
N VAL A 106 28.53 2.37 4.00
CA VAL A 106 28.62 2.70 5.44
C VAL A 106 29.44 3.97 5.70
N VAL A 107 30.50 4.20 4.93
CA VAL A 107 31.30 5.43 5.01
C VAL A 107 30.47 6.66 4.66
N ASP A 108 29.62 6.57 3.63
CA ASP A 108 28.72 7.67 3.26
C ASP A 108 27.71 7.97 4.37
N VAL A 109 27.13 6.92 4.93
CA VAL A 109 26.15 7.04 6.03
C VAL A 109 26.76 7.75 7.23
N VAL A 110 27.96 7.34 7.64
CA VAL A 110 28.67 7.95 8.79
C VAL A 110 29.11 9.37 8.45
N PHE A 111 29.70 9.61 7.28
CA PHE A 111 30.16 10.94 6.89
C PHE A 111 29.03 11.97 6.90
N GLN A 112 27.88 11.62 6.34
CA GLN A 112 26.71 12.52 6.29
C GLN A 112 26.09 12.78 7.68
N ASN A 113 26.25 11.82 8.61
CA ASN A 113 25.56 11.82 9.89
C ASN A 113 26.49 11.73 11.10
N SER A 114 27.78 12.04 10.95
CA SER A 114 28.79 11.89 12.01
C SER A 114 28.46 12.62 13.32
N ARG A 115 27.58 13.63 13.24
CA ARG A 115 27.12 14.37 14.41
C ARG A 115 26.14 13.61 15.32
N LEU A 116 25.62 12.48 14.86
CA LEU A 116 24.61 11.70 15.58
C LEU A 116 25.21 10.71 16.59
N GLY A 117 26.54 10.64 16.72
CA GLY A 117 27.22 9.73 17.65
C GLY A 117 27.69 8.42 17.01
N SER A 118 27.79 7.35 17.78
CA SER A 118 28.30 6.04 17.38
C SER A 118 27.51 4.92 18.06
N GLY A 119 27.58 3.70 17.51
CA GLY A 119 26.88 2.53 18.06
C GLY A 119 25.38 2.55 17.88
N ASP A 120 24.67 2.00 18.84
CA ASP A 120 23.20 1.91 18.81
C ASP A 120 22.54 3.29 18.91
N ASP A 121 23.13 4.22 19.65
CA ASP A 121 22.64 5.60 19.76
C ASP A 121 22.68 6.32 18.41
N PHE A 122 23.68 6.02 17.57
CA PHE A 122 23.76 6.56 16.22
C PHE A 122 22.53 6.17 15.38
N MET A 123 22.14 4.89 15.44
CA MET A 123 20.99 4.40 14.67
C MET A 123 19.68 4.98 15.18
N THR A 124 19.51 5.09 16.49
CA THR A 124 18.34 5.74 17.10
C THR A 124 18.25 7.21 16.69
N ALA A 125 19.36 7.94 16.81
CA ALA A 125 19.41 9.34 16.42
C ALA A 125 19.20 9.54 14.90
N LEU A 126 19.72 8.64 14.06
CA LEU A 126 19.49 8.64 12.62
C LEU A 126 18.00 8.42 12.31
N GLN A 127 17.37 7.49 12.99
CA GLN A 127 15.96 7.20 12.87
C GLN A 127 15.10 8.40 13.23
N ASP A 128 15.29 8.97 14.40
CA ASP A 128 14.46 10.04 14.94
C ASP A 128 14.66 11.37 14.19
N ASN A 129 15.91 11.71 13.85
CA ASN A 129 16.22 13.02 13.28
C ASN A 129 16.24 13.07 11.76
N VAL A 130 16.38 11.92 11.09
CA VAL A 130 16.53 11.88 9.61
C VAL A 130 15.44 11.03 8.96
N LEU A 131 15.26 9.78 9.37
CA LEU A 131 14.40 8.85 8.65
C LEU A 131 12.91 9.11 8.90
N GLU A 132 12.51 9.28 10.16
CA GLU A 132 11.10 9.51 10.51
C GLU A 132 10.53 10.80 9.90
N PRO A 133 11.19 11.96 10.01
CA PRO A 133 10.72 13.18 9.36
C PRO A 133 10.59 13.01 7.84
N ARG A 134 11.54 12.28 7.23
CA ARG A 134 11.52 12.05 5.78
C ARG A 134 10.38 11.14 5.35
N ILE A 135 10.14 10.06 6.09
CA ILE A 135 8.99 9.17 5.84
C ILE A 135 7.68 9.95 6.00
N TYR A 136 7.57 10.79 7.03
CA TYR A 136 6.38 11.62 7.23
C TYR A 136 6.12 12.54 6.04
N ASP A 137 7.14 13.24 5.55
CA ASP A 137 7.02 14.13 4.41
C ASP A 137 6.60 13.37 3.13
N ILE A 138 7.17 12.19 2.90
CA ILE A 138 6.81 11.32 1.78
C ILE A 138 5.34 10.90 1.88
N ILE A 139 4.88 10.43 3.02
CA ILE A 139 3.49 10.02 3.23
C ILE A 139 2.55 11.19 3.03
N LYS A 140 2.89 12.36 3.57
CA LYS A 140 2.12 13.60 3.46
C LYS A 140 2.01 14.09 2.01
N GLU A 141 3.08 13.99 1.24
CA GLU A 141 3.07 14.35 -0.19
C GLU A 141 2.29 13.34 -1.01
N ALA A 142 2.54 12.05 -0.80
CA ALA A 142 1.84 10.96 -1.47
C ALA A 142 0.31 11.01 -1.20
N SER A 143 -0.10 11.30 0.03
CA SER A 143 -1.51 11.34 0.41
C SER A 143 -2.33 12.39 -0.34
N ARG A 144 -1.69 13.48 -0.79
CA ARG A 144 -2.34 14.54 -1.60
C ARG A 144 -2.70 14.10 -3.01
N SER A 145 -2.16 12.99 -3.47
CA SER A 145 -2.45 12.43 -4.80
C SER A 145 -3.59 11.42 -4.80
N TYR A 146 -4.11 11.06 -3.62
CA TYR A 146 -5.17 10.05 -3.46
C TYR A 146 -6.37 10.63 -2.73
N THR A 147 -7.57 10.39 -3.25
CA THR A 147 -8.81 10.73 -2.55
C THR A 147 -9.14 9.67 -1.48
N THR A 148 -9.93 10.04 -0.49
CA THR A 148 -10.41 9.10 0.55
C THR A 148 -11.09 7.88 -0.07
N GLU A 149 -11.90 8.10 -1.10
CA GLU A 149 -12.59 7.04 -1.83
C GLU A 149 -11.60 6.06 -2.48
N GLN A 150 -10.54 6.57 -3.10
CA GLN A 150 -9.48 5.74 -3.68
C GLN A 150 -8.72 4.93 -2.63
N LEU A 151 -8.43 5.55 -1.47
CA LEU A 151 -7.73 4.88 -0.37
C LEU A 151 -8.58 3.79 0.30
N MET A 152 -9.89 4.00 0.39
CA MET A 152 -10.83 3.05 1.00
C MET A 152 -11.40 2.02 0.00
N ALA A 153 -11.20 2.22 -1.30
CA ALA A 153 -11.59 1.25 -2.32
C ALA A 153 -10.86 -0.09 -2.12
N ASN A 154 -11.46 -1.17 -2.62
CA ASN A 154 -10.85 -2.50 -2.54
C ASN A 154 -9.44 -2.50 -3.18
N GLY A 155 -8.43 -2.79 -2.37
CA GLY A 155 -7.01 -2.74 -2.76
C GLY A 155 -6.42 -1.33 -2.89
N GLY A 156 -7.16 -0.27 -2.55
CA GLY A 156 -6.69 1.11 -2.63
C GLY A 156 -5.58 1.41 -1.62
N SER A 157 -5.75 0.98 -0.38
CA SER A 157 -4.75 1.10 0.67
C SER A 157 -3.44 0.38 0.31
N LEU A 158 -3.54 -0.82 -0.29
CA LEU A 158 -2.37 -1.59 -0.73
C LEU A 158 -1.61 -0.88 -1.86
N LYS A 159 -2.32 -0.31 -2.83
CA LYS A 159 -1.69 0.48 -3.91
C LYS A 159 -0.98 1.72 -3.38
N PHE A 160 -1.60 2.38 -2.42
CA PHE A 160 -1.00 3.53 -1.76
C PHE A 160 0.25 3.13 -0.95
N GLU A 161 0.17 2.04 -0.18
CA GLU A 161 1.32 1.49 0.55
C GLU A 161 2.49 1.17 -0.40
N GLN A 162 2.23 0.47 -1.51
CA GLN A 162 3.24 0.16 -2.52
C GLN A 162 3.86 1.43 -3.12
N TYR A 163 3.03 2.41 -3.45
CA TYR A 163 3.51 3.69 -3.97
C TYR A 163 4.43 4.43 -2.99
N VAL A 164 4.04 4.49 -1.72
CA VAL A 164 4.88 5.08 -0.66
C VAL A 164 6.15 4.27 -0.45
N GLN A 165 6.05 2.94 -0.41
CA GLN A 165 7.19 2.03 -0.27
C GLN A 165 8.23 2.25 -1.37
N ASP A 166 7.81 2.40 -2.62
CA ASP A 166 8.71 2.64 -3.75
C ASP A 166 9.49 3.95 -3.60
N ILE A 167 8.85 4.99 -3.09
CA ILE A 167 9.49 6.29 -2.86
C ILE A 167 10.46 6.19 -1.67
N VAL A 168 10.03 5.59 -0.56
CA VAL A 168 10.86 5.38 0.65
C VAL A 168 12.07 4.53 0.32
N THR A 169 11.91 3.46 -0.48
CA THR A 169 13.02 2.61 -0.91
C THR A 169 14.10 3.42 -1.63
N LYS A 170 13.71 4.22 -2.62
CA LYS A 170 14.65 5.07 -3.37
C LYS A 170 15.35 6.11 -2.48
N GLU A 171 14.63 6.65 -1.52
CA GLU A 171 15.19 7.65 -0.61
C GLU A 171 16.17 7.02 0.38
N PHE A 172 15.86 5.83 0.89
CA PHE A 172 16.77 5.07 1.74
C PHE A 172 18.02 4.65 0.99
N GLU A 173 17.91 4.19 -0.25
CA GLU A 173 19.05 3.87 -1.10
C GLU A 173 19.97 5.07 -1.32
N LYS A 174 19.42 6.27 -1.55
CA LYS A 174 20.23 7.50 -1.66
C LYS A 174 21.02 7.78 -0.36
N SER A 175 20.41 7.51 0.78
CA SER A 175 21.04 7.69 2.10
C SER A 175 21.99 6.54 2.47
N GLY A 176 22.23 5.55 1.62
CA GLY A 176 23.10 4.41 1.88
C GLY A 176 22.45 3.31 2.73
N LEU A 177 21.13 3.30 2.81
CA LEU A 177 20.33 2.33 3.55
C LEU A 177 19.54 1.44 2.59
N GLN A 178 19.31 0.21 2.99
CA GLN A 178 18.41 -0.72 2.29
C GLN A 178 17.14 -0.89 3.11
N LEU A 179 16.00 -0.54 2.54
CA LEU A 179 14.70 -0.86 3.12
C LEU A 179 14.47 -2.38 2.99
N VAL A 180 14.12 -3.04 4.09
CA VAL A 180 13.86 -4.50 4.14
C VAL A 180 12.36 -4.76 4.12
N SER A 181 11.62 -4.04 4.97
CA SER A 181 10.16 -4.11 5.01
C SER A 181 9.56 -2.74 5.25
N PHE A 182 8.35 -2.55 4.76
CA PHE A 182 7.56 -1.34 4.99
C PHE A 182 6.09 -1.73 5.06
N SER A 183 5.37 -1.19 6.02
CA SER A 183 3.93 -1.39 6.16
C SER A 183 3.28 -0.09 6.61
N LEU A 184 2.13 0.21 6.04
CA LEU A 184 1.42 1.46 6.24
C LEU A 184 -0.05 1.19 6.55
N ASN A 185 -0.41 1.22 7.84
CA ASN A 185 -1.80 1.11 8.26
C ASN A 185 -2.49 2.47 8.18
N LEU A 186 -3.61 2.52 7.46
CA LEU A 186 -4.45 3.71 7.34
C LEU A 186 -5.67 3.56 8.24
N ASP A 187 -5.94 4.56 9.05
CA ASP A 187 -7.15 4.61 9.87
C ASP A 187 -7.93 5.92 9.66
N PHE A 188 -9.20 5.76 9.29
CA PHE A 188 -10.13 6.85 9.06
C PHE A 188 -11.13 6.93 10.22
N SER A 189 -11.59 8.14 10.52
CA SER A 189 -12.61 8.31 11.54
C SER A 189 -13.88 7.52 11.20
N SER A 190 -14.61 7.08 12.24
CA SER A 190 -15.87 6.34 12.07
C SER A 190 -16.90 7.09 11.22
N LYS A 191 -16.93 8.41 11.31
CA LYS A 191 -17.80 9.26 10.48
C LYS A 191 -17.44 9.19 8.99
N VAL A 192 -16.15 9.17 8.67
CA VAL A 192 -15.68 9.05 7.27
C VAL A 192 -16.00 7.66 6.74
N LYS A 193 -15.72 6.62 7.51
CA LYS A 193 -16.06 5.22 7.15
C LYS A 193 -17.56 5.10 6.86
N ALA A 194 -18.42 5.53 7.78
CA ALA A 194 -19.88 5.47 7.60
C ALA A 194 -20.38 6.25 6.36
N LYS A 195 -19.78 7.42 6.05
CA LYS A 195 -20.13 8.19 4.87
C LYS A 195 -19.74 7.49 3.56
N ILE A 196 -18.58 6.87 3.52
CA ILE A 196 -18.13 6.11 2.34
C ILE A 196 -18.97 4.84 2.17
N ASP A 197 -19.26 4.12 3.26
CA ASP A 197 -20.10 2.92 3.23
C ASP A 197 -21.51 3.24 2.71
N SER A 198 -22.14 4.31 3.21
CA SER A 198 -23.44 4.79 2.71
C SER A 198 -23.39 5.15 1.22
N ARG A 199 -22.32 5.81 0.77
CA ARG A 199 -22.14 6.13 -0.66
C ARG A 199 -21.96 4.91 -1.52
N ASN A 200 -21.17 3.93 -1.05
CA ASN A 200 -20.98 2.65 -1.74
C ASN A 200 -22.29 1.86 -1.85
N GLU A 201 -23.13 1.88 -0.81
CA GLU A 201 -24.46 1.28 -0.83
C GLU A 201 -25.37 1.95 -1.87
N VAL A 202 -25.38 3.28 -1.93
CA VAL A 202 -26.15 4.03 -2.95
C VAL A 202 -25.65 3.69 -4.35
N ASN A 203 -24.33 3.67 -4.59
CA ASN A 203 -23.76 3.32 -5.89
C ASN A 203 -24.10 1.87 -6.30
N THR A 204 -24.07 0.95 -5.35
CA THR A 204 -24.48 -0.44 -5.58
C THR A 204 -25.95 -0.53 -5.95
N ASN A 205 -26.82 0.18 -5.24
CA ASN A 205 -28.26 0.23 -5.52
C ASN A 205 -28.54 0.84 -6.90
N ILE A 206 -27.85 1.89 -7.31
CA ILE A 206 -27.94 2.47 -8.65
C ILE A 206 -27.53 1.44 -9.71
N SER A 207 -26.41 0.73 -9.51
CA SER A 207 -25.96 -0.31 -10.44
C SER A 207 -26.99 -1.46 -10.60
N VAL A 208 -27.62 -1.88 -9.50
CA VAL A 208 -28.69 -2.89 -9.52
C VAL A 208 -29.92 -2.37 -10.27
N LEU A 209 -30.31 -1.13 -10.03
CA LEU A 209 -31.43 -0.50 -10.76
C LEU A 209 -31.15 -0.40 -12.26
N ASP A 210 -29.96 -0.01 -12.66
CA ASP A 210 -29.56 0.06 -14.07
C ASP A 210 -29.62 -1.31 -14.75
N GLN A 211 -29.19 -2.37 -14.05
CA GLN A 211 -29.33 -3.75 -14.54
C GLN A 211 -30.81 -4.15 -14.70
N GLN A 212 -31.65 -3.83 -13.71
CA GLN A 212 -33.11 -4.12 -13.79
C GLN A 212 -33.77 -3.38 -14.93
N ILE A 213 -33.42 -2.11 -15.14
CA ILE A 213 -33.92 -1.32 -16.30
C ILE A 213 -33.50 -1.95 -17.62
N ALA A 214 -32.24 -2.38 -17.73
CA ALA A 214 -31.72 -3.03 -18.93
C ALA A 214 -32.45 -4.36 -19.20
N GLU A 215 -32.70 -5.17 -18.19
CA GLU A 215 -33.50 -6.40 -18.30
C GLU A 215 -34.93 -6.12 -18.69
N GLN A 216 -35.56 -5.12 -18.09
CA GLN A 216 -36.93 -4.74 -18.42
C GLN A 216 -37.05 -4.27 -19.87
N ARG A 217 -36.12 -3.48 -20.36
CA ARG A 217 -36.05 -3.07 -21.77
C ARG A 217 -35.96 -4.28 -22.70
N LYS A 218 -35.09 -5.26 -22.40
CA LYS A 218 -34.98 -6.49 -23.18
C LYS A 218 -36.26 -7.32 -23.16
N ARG A 219 -36.95 -7.43 -22.01
CA ARG A 219 -38.26 -8.11 -21.91
C ARG A 219 -39.33 -7.43 -22.77
N ASN A 220 -39.41 -6.09 -22.68
CA ASN A 220 -40.35 -5.31 -23.48
C ASN A 220 -40.08 -5.48 -24.99
N GLU A 221 -38.83 -5.47 -25.42
CA GLU A 221 -38.44 -5.71 -26.81
C GLU A 221 -38.84 -7.10 -27.29
N LEU A 222 -38.60 -8.13 -26.46
CA LEU A 222 -39.05 -9.50 -26.76
C LEU A 222 -40.57 -9.60 -26.84
N GLU A 223 -41.34 -8.89 -26.03
CA GLU A 223 -42.82 -8.87 -26.10
C GLU A 223 -43.29 -8.18 -27.38
N VAL A 224 -42.66 -7.09 -27.78
CA VAL A 224 -42.96 -6.42 -29.06
C VAL A 224 -42.71 -7.37 -30.21
N LEU A 225 -41.57 -8.04 -30.26
CA LEU A 225 -41.25 -9.04 -31.31
C LEU A 225 -42.21 -10.21 -31.32
N ARG A 226 -42.62 -10.72 -30.14
CA ARG A 226 -43.65 -11.78 -30.05
C ARG A 226 -45.00 -11.32 -30.57
N THR A 227 -45.37 -10.08 -30.24
CA THR A 227 -46.63 -9.50 -30.70
C THR A 227 -46.62 -9.33 -32.22
N GLU A 228 -45.49 -8.90 -32.77
CA GLU A 228 -45.30 -8.76 -34.22
C GLU A 228 -45.34 -10.12 -34.94
N GLN A 229 -44.63 -11.12 -34.39
CA GLN A 229 -44.71 -12.51 -34.90
C GLN A 229 -46.13 -13.06 -34.85
N ASN A 230 -46.91 -12.82 -33.79
CA ASN A 230 -48.29 -13.25 -33.68
C ASN A 230 -49.19 -12.52 -34.69
N LYS A 231 -48.99 -11.23 -34.96
CA LYS A 231 -49.71 -10.50 -36.03
C LYS A 231 -49.41 -11.10 -37.42
N ILE A 232 -48.15 -11.37 -37.74
CA ILE A 232 -47.74 -12.00 -38.99
C ILE A 232 -48.38 -13.39 -39.12
N ARG A 233 -48.32 -14.18 -38.04
CA ARG A 233 -48.91 -15.51 -38.00
C ARG A 233 -50.44 -15.45 -38.15
N SER A 234 -51.15 -14.53 -37.52
CA SER A 234 -52.57 -14.36 -37.61
C SER A 234 -53.01 -13.85 -38.99
N ALA A 235 -52.24 -12.96 -39.61
CA ALA A 235 -52.49 -12.48 -40.97
C ALA A 235 -52.30 -13.58 -42.04
N GLY A 236 -51.40 -14.56 -41.78
CA GLY A 236 -51.17 -15.71 -42.66
C GLY A 236 -52.20 -16.86 -42.51
N ILE A 237 -52.99 -16.82 -41.42
CA ILE A 237 -54.03 -17.89 -41.21
C ILE A 237 -55.33 -17.48 -41.86
N THR A 238 -55.53 -17.95 -43.08
CA THR A 238 -56.80 -17.79 -43.75
C THR A 238 -57.84 -18.78 -43.20
N PRO A 239 -59.16 -18.46 -43.31
CA PRO A 239 -60.24 -19.43 -42.93
C PRO A 239 -60.08 -20.82 -43.53
N GLN A 240 -59.48 -20.89 -44.71
CA GLN A 240 -59.22 -22.17 -45.40
C GLN A 240 -58.15 -23.00 -44.71
N ILE A 241 -57.05 -22.36 -44.21
CA ILE A 241 -55.98 -23.02 -43.45
C ILE A 241 -56.52 -23.53 -42.11
N LEU A 242 -57.37 -22.76 -41.42
CA LEU A 242 -58.03 -23.20 -40.21
C LEU A 242 -58.94 -24.45 -40.44
N GLN A 243 -59.67 -24.46 -41.52
CA GLN A 243 -60.50 -25.62 -41.91
C GLN A 243 -59.63 -26.85 -42.19
N GLU A 244 -58.54 -26.68 -42.92
CA GLU A 244 -57.63 -27.79 -43.22
C GLU A 244 -56.97 -28.35 -41.95
N GLN A 245 -56.50 -27.48 -41.02
CA GLN A 245 -55.95 -27.90 -39.73
C GLN A 245 -57.00 -28.60 -38.85
N ALA A 246 -58.23 -28.13 -38.87
CA ALA A 246 -59.32 -28.73 -38.12
C ALA A 246 -59.64 -30.13 -38.68
N ILE A 247 -59.67 -30.30 -40.02
CA ILE A 247 -59.82 -31.57 -40.67
C ILE A 247 -58.70 -32.55 -40.35
N ARG A 248 -57.42 -32.08 -40.37
CA ARG A 248 -56.28 -32.94 -40.05
C ARG A 248 -56.24 -33.39 -38.58
N LYS A 249 -56.81 -32.63 -37.67
CA LYS A 249 -56.89 -32.96 -36.25
C LYS A 249 -58.17 -33.66 -35.84
N TRP A 250 -59.11 -33.83 -36.77
CA TRP A 250 -60.40 -34.47 -36.51
C TRP A 250 -60.24 -35.98 -36.28
N ASN A 251 -60.70 -36.44 -35.17
CA ASN A 251 -60.68 -37.86 -34.76
C ASN A 251 -61.83 -38.69 -35.26
N GLY A 252 -62.67 -38.15 -36.18
CA GLY A 252 -63.77 -38.84 -36.74
C GLY A 252 -65.06 -38.83 -35.91
N HIS A 253 -65.09 -38.22 -34.74
CA HIS A 253 -66.32 -38.17 -33.92
C HIS A 253 -66.86 -36.73 -33.87
N LEU A 254 -68.19 -36.64 -34.00
CA LEU A 254 -68.92 -35.37 -33.84
C LEU A 254 -68.90 -34.95 -32.37
N PRO A 255 -68.63 -33.64 -32.10
CA PRO A 255 -68.66 -33.14 -30.74
C PRO A 255 -70.05 -33.27 -30.11
N THR A 256 -70.09 -33.82 -28.89
CA THR A 256 -71.36 -34.09 -28.18
C THR A 256 -71.95 -32.85 -27.51
N THR A 257 -71.24 -31.70 -27.50
CA THR A 257 -71.69 -30.43 -26.91
C THR A 257 -71.61 -29.32 -27.96
N TYR A 258 -72.68 -28.63 -28.21
CA TYR A 258 -72.75 -27.43 -29.06
C TYR A 258 -72.77 -26.17 -28.20
N ALA A 259 -71.69 -25.41 -28.22
CA ALA A 259 -71.71 -24.03 -27.75
C ALA A 259 -72.01 -23.12 -28.96
N GLY A 260 -73.25 -22.65 -29.08
CA GLY A 260 -73.86 -21.73 -30.03
C GLY A 260 -73.03 -21.20 -31.19
N GLY A 261 -73.51 -21.52 -32.42
CA GLY A 261 -73.05 -20.88 -33.65
C GLY A 261 -72.32 -21.83 -34.60
N GLY A 262 -72.99 -22.38 -35.53
CA GLY A 262 -72.53 -23.03 -36.74
C GLY A 262 -71.42 -24.09 -36.66
N LEU A 263 -71.65 -25.28 -36.98
CA LEU A 263 -70.63 -26.33 -37.13
C LEU A 263 -69.56 -25.90 -38.14
N PRO A 264 -68.28 -25.94 -37.77
CA PRO A 264 -67.18 -25.41 -38.58
C PRO A 264 -66.94 -26.16 -39.88
N PHE A 265 -67.67 -27.29 -40.09
CA PHE A 265 -67.47 -28.17 -41.24
C PHE A 265 -68.73 -28.38 -42.09
N VAL A 266 -69.88 -27.80 -41.75
CA VAL A 266 -71.09 -27.94 -42.48
C VAL A 266 -71.46 -26.68 -43.26
N LYS A 267 -71.24 -26.66 -44.57
CA LYS A 267 -71.81 -25.64 -45.45
C LYS A 267 -73.30 -25.86 -45.50
N ALA A 268 -74.10 -24.87 -45.12
CA ALA A 268 -75.54 -24.95 -45.35
C ALA A 268 -75.77 -25.12 -46.87
N VAL A 269 -76.35 -26.21 -47.27
CA VAL A 269 -76.85 -26.43 -48.67
C VAL A 269 -78.26 -25.86 -48.66
N ASN A 270 -78.39 -24.73 -49.37
CA ASN A 270 -79.70 -24.22 -49.76
C ASN A 270 -80.29 -25.07 -50.88
#